data_8f20a01fdabac3b9185161f767f1b4a2
#
_entry.id   8f20a01fdabac3b9185161f767f1b4a2
#
_cell.length_a   1.000
_cell.length_b   1.000
_cell.length_c   1.000
_cell.angle_alpha   90.00
_cell.angle_beta   90.00
_cell.angle_gamma   90.00
#
_symmetry.space_group_name_H-M   'P 1'
#
loop_
_entity.id
_entity.type
_entity.pdbx_description
1 polymer ?
#
loop_
_entity_poly.entity_id
_entity_poly.type
_entity_poly.pdbx_seq_one_letter_code
_entity_poly.pdbx_strand_id
1 'polypeptide(L)'
;MNLMEIVVICSLVLGILLLNRPVTMLAQRLYNRHQFRRFIVRETFYHSVVSRHLVYYNRLGLGEQRKFLFRTWLFQHSKNFRYIEVEQTAEMPILVSAVAVQLTFGLDKFKLNYFDDIFILRDDYHYGFYSRPFMGHVDQTGIYLSWDNFMKGISKQTPNCNVGLHEMAHALAYVNFVTETEEDRHFKKEFPNFSKVARPIFTAMQLDGVKNLLGDYAATNYHEFWAVAVEIFFESPVNFRHELPELYEAMSTVLNQDPLSFISGNTTIIRRLQPATGMASAGIGSAGMASSSITSAGITASIAPAPTSAAAAAH
;
A
#
# COMPACT_ATOMS: atom_id res chain seq x y z
N MET A 1 -7.14 24.07 43.13
CA MET A 1 -5.81 23.81 42.57
C MET A 1 -5.14 25.17 42.40
N ASN A 2 -4.01 25.40 43.06
CA ASN A 2 -3.32 26.68 42.97
C ASN A 2 -2.40 26.69 41.70
N LEU A 3 -1.95 27.87 41.31
CA LEU A 3 -1.14 28.05 40.08
C LEU A 3 0.12 27.17 40.10
N MET A 4 0.73 26.97 41.24
CA MET A 4 1.93 26.17 41.43
C MET A 4 1.67 24.67 41.19
N GLU A 5 0.53 24.14 41.64
CA GLU A 5 0.11 22.74 41.40
C GLU A 5 -0.12 22.51 39.90
N ILE A 6 -0.75 23.46 39.21
CA ILE A 6 -0.96 23.40 37.76
C ILE A 6 0.38 23.36 37.02
N VAL A 7 1.33 24.25 37.37
CA VAL A 7 2.65 24.29 36.75
C VAL A 7 3.42 22.98 36.96
N VAL A 8 3.38 22.41 38.18
CA VAL A 8 4.05 21.12 38.46
C VAL A 8 3.42 19.98 37.66
N ILE A 9 2.09 19.89 37.58
CA ILE A 9 1.39 18.86 36.80
C ILE A 9 1.73 19.01 35.31
N CYS A 10 1.66 20.22 34.75
CA CYS A 10 2.01 20.48 33.35
C CYS A 10 3.48 20.13 33.04
N SER A 11 4.41 20.44 33.96
CA SER A 11 5.80 20.10 33.82
C SER A 11 6.06 18.59 33.85
N LEU A 12 5.39 17.86 34.72
CA LEU A 12 5.45 16.40 34.80
C LEU A 12 4.86 15.76 33.53
N VAL A 13 3.70 16.21 33.08
CA VAL A 13 3.08 15.72 31.85
C VAL A 13 3.97 15.99 30.65
N LEU A 14 4.53 17.19 30.53
CA LEU A 14 5.48 17.55 29.47
C LEU A 14 6.74 16.68 29.54
N GLY A 15 7.29 16.44 30.74
CA GLY A 15 8.43 15.55 30.96
C GLY A 15 8.14 14.11 30.49
N ILE A 16 6.97 13.57 30.84
CA ILE A 16 6.52 12.23 30.38
C ILE A 16 6.39 12.20 28.87
N LEU A 17 5.80 13.23 28.25
CA LEU A 17 5.64 13.31 26.77
C LEU A 17 6.99 13.42 26.05
N LEU A 18 7.93 14.17 26.59
CA LEU A 18 9.28 14.33 26.03
C LEU A 18 10.12 13.06 26.17
N LEU A 19 9.98 12.31 27.27
CA LEU A 19 10.69 11.06 27.50
C LEU A 19 10.09 9.87 26.75
N ASN A 20 8.80 9.91 26.46
CA ASN A 20 8.11 8.81 25.80
C ASN A 20 8.66 8.55 24.39
N ARG A 21 8.92 9.59 23.58
CA ARG A 21 9.47 9.44 22.21
C ARG A 21 10.83 8.74 22.16
N PRO A 22 11.88 9.15 22.92
CA PRO A 22 13.16 8.47 22.86
C PRO A 22 13.09 7.04 23.40
N VAL A 23 12.26 6.78 24.43
CA VAL A 23 12.07 5.43 24.98
C VAL A 23 11.41 4.51 23.96
N THR A 24 10.34 4.97 23.29
CA THR A 24 9.67 4.19 22.25
C THR A 24 10.57 3.95 21.04
N MET A 25 11.39 4.94 20.63
CA MET A 25 12.37 4.76 19.57
C MET A 25 13.45 3.75 19.94
N LEU A 26 13.95 3.77 21.18
CA LEU A 26 14.94 2.80 21.67
C LEU A 26 14.33 1.39 21.72
N ALA A 27 13.14 1.26 22.28
CA ALA A 27 12.43 -0.02 22.31
C ALA A 27 12.22 -0.59 20.90
N GLN A 28 11.79 0.26 19.94
CA GLN A 28 11.63 -0.14 18.55
C GLN A 28 12.96 -0.55 17.90
N ARG A 29 14.06 0.15 18.19
CA ARG A 29 15.40 -0.24 17.68
C ARG A 29 15.85 -1.59 18.26
N LEU A 30 15.66 -1.82 19.55
CA LEU A 30 16.01 -3.09 20.20
C LEU A 30 15.15 -4.23 19.64
N TYR A 31 13.85 -4.01 19.49
CA TYR A 31 12.94 -4.95 18.87
C TYR A 31 13.38 -5.29 17.43
N ASN A 32 13.61 -4.27 16.58
CA ASN A 32 14.07 -4.49 15.22
C ASN A 32 15.42 -5.20 15.15
N ARG A 33 16.36 -4.89 16.07
CA ARG A 33 17.65 -5.60 16.15
C ARG A 33 17.46 -7.07 16.53
N HIS A 34 16.55 -7.36 17.47
CA HIS A 34 16.21 -8.73 17.83
C HIS A 34 15.58 -9.47 16.66
N GLN A 35 14.59 -8.88 16.00
CA GLN A 35 13.96 -9.46 14.80
C GLN A 35 14.96 -9.68 13.67
N PHE A 36 15.88 -8.74 13.46
CA PHE A 36 16.89 -8.87 12.43
C PHE A 36 17.83 -10.07 12.66
N ARG A 37 18.23 -10.33 13.93
CA ARG A 37 19.03 -11.52 14.27
C ARG A 37 18.29 -12.83 13.97
N ARG A 38 17.00 -12.88 14.21
CA ARG A 38 16.15 -14.05 13.90
C ARG A 38 15.96 -14.20 12.38
N PHE A 39 15.77 -13.09 11.68
CA PHE A 39 15.63 -13.06 10.24
C PHE A 39 16.87 -13.59 9.51
N ILE A 40 18.10 -13.18 9.90
CA ILE A 40 19.33 -13.60 9.22
C ILE A 40 19.43 -15.13 9.10
N VAL A 41 19.00 -15.87 10.11
CA VAL A 41 19.01 -17.34 10.09
C VAL A 41 18.06 -17.91 9.02
N ARG A 42 17.05 -17.15 8.63
CA ARG A 42 16.03 -17.53 7.65
C ARG A 42 16.16 -16.79 6.30
N GLU A 43 17.10 -15.84 6.18
CA GLU A 43 17.26 -14.98 5.01
C GLU A 43 17.35 -15.77 3.71
N THR A 44 18.15 -16.83 3.67
CA THR A 44 18.31 -17.69 2.48
C THR A 44 17.00 -18.37 2.08
N PHE A 45 16.22 -18.84 3.04
CA PHE A 45 14.91 -19.44 2.76
C PHE A 45 13.91 -18.41 2.20
N TYR A 46 13.82 -17.23 2.82
CA TYR A 46 12.99 -16.13 2.29
C TYR A 46 13.43 -15.73 0.89
N HIS A 47 14.74 -15.60 0.67
CA HIS A 47 15.28 -15.30 -0.66
C HIS A 47 14.87 -16.36 -1.68
N SER A 48 15.02 -17.64 -1.37
CA SER A 48 14.67 -18.72 -2.30
C SER A 48 13.17 -18.76 -2.65
N VAL A 49 12.29 -18.45 -1.69
CA VAL A 49 10.85 -18.39 -1.92
C VAL A 49 10.49 -17.17 -2.76
N VAL A 50 10.92 -15.98 -2.33
CA VAL A 50 10.52 -14.71 -2.96
C VAL A 50 11.10 -14.57 -4.36
N SER A 51 12.39 -14.94 -4.56
CA SER A 51 13.06 -14.82 -5.87
C SER A 51 12.45 -15.73 -6.95
N ARG A 52 11.85 -16.84 -6.55
CA ARG A 52 11.18 -17.77 -7.47
C ARG A 52 9.88 -17.22 -8.03
N HIS A 53 9.19 -16.37 -7.27
CA HIS A 53 7.83 -15.95 -7.58
C HIS A 53 7.67 -14.46 -7.93
N LEU A 54 8.49 -13.56 -7.34
CA LEU A 54 8.32 -12.13 -7.52
C LEU A 54 9.40 -11.52 -8.42
N VAL A 55 9.02 -11.20 -9.66
CA VAL A 55 9.89 -10.50 -10.62
C VAL A 55 10.30 -9.12 -10.09
N TYR A 56 9.40 -8.42 -9.42
CA TYR A 56 9.69 -7.14 -8.76
C TYR A 56 10.92 -7.24 -7.84
N TYR A 57 10.94 -8.24 -6.96
CA TYR A 57 12.06 -8.49 -6.04
C TYR A 57 13.39 -8.72 -6.78
N ASN A 58 13.36 -9.50 -7.86
CA ASN A 58 14.55 -9.83 -8.64
C ASN A 58 15.18 -8.62 -9.36
N ARG A 59 14.41 -7.54 -9.54
CA ARG A 59 14.87 -6.28 -10.13
C ARG A 59 15.51 -5.33 -9.12
N LEU A 60 15.34 -5.57 -7.83
CA LEU A 60 15.91 -4.75 -6.76
C LEU A 60 17.43 -4.96 -6.65
N GLY A 61 18.16 -3.91 -6.30
CA GLY A 61 19.58 -4.04 -5.92
C GLY A 61 19.77 -4.82 -4.62
N LEU A 62 20.94 -5.40 -4.41
CA LEU A 62 21.23 -6.30 -3.28
C LEU A 62 20.86 -5.72 -1.91
N GLY A 63 21.14 -4.44 -1.68
CA GLY A 63 20.77 -3.76 -0.43
C GLY A 63 19.26 -3.63 -0.24
N GLU A 64 18.53 -3.40 -1.33
CA GLU A 64 17.07 -3.29 -1.33
C GLU A 64 16.42 -4.66 -1.23
N GLN A 65 16.98 -5.69 -1.87
CA GLN A 65 16.52 -7.07 -1.69
C GLN A 65 16.55 -7.48 -0.23
N ARG A 66 17.65 -7.19 0.47
CA ARG A 66 17.77 -7.48 1.90
C ARG A 66 16.77 -6.68 2.75
N LYS A 67 16.59 -5.39 2.46
CA LYS A 67 15.56 -4.55 3.10
C LYS A 67 14.15 -5.10 2.84
N PHE A 68 13.87 -5.53 1.60
CA PHE A 68 12.61 -6.13 1.21
C PHE A 68 12.31 -7.40 1.99
N LEU A 69 13.24 -8.35 2.04
CA LEU A 69 13.08 -9.60 2.79
C LEU A 69 12.92 -9.36 4.30
N PHE A 70 13.65 -8.40 4.85
CA PHE A 70 13.48 -8.08 6.27
C PHE A 70 12.11 -7.43 6.55
N ARG A 71 11.60 -6.56 5.68
CA ARG A 71 10.24 -6.04 5.79
C ARG A 71 9.19 -7.14 5.62
N THR A 72 9.40 -8.09 4.71
CA THR A 72 8.55 -9.29 4.55
C THR A 72 8.52 -10.11 5.83
N TRP A 73 9.68 -10.34 6.46
CA TRP A 73 9.77 -10.97 7.77
C TRP A 73 8.96 -10.22 8.84
N LEU A 74 9.14 -8.91 8.95
CA LEU A 74 8.43 -8.09 9.94
C LEU A 74 6.92 -8.05 9.71
N PHE A 75 6.48 -7.98 8.45
CA PHE A 75 5.08 -8.04 8.08
C PHE A 75 4.48 -9.39 8.49
N GLN A 76 5.08 -10.49 8.04
CA GLN A 76 4.62 -11.85 8.36
C GLN A 76 4.47 -12.06 9.87
N HIS A 77 5.44 -11.62 10.67
CA HIS A 77 5.42 -11.82 12.14
C HIS A 77 4.53 -10.79 12.87
N SER A 78 3.91 -9.89 12.15
CA SER A 78 2.90 -8.97 12.69
C SER A 78 1.47 -9.38 12.37
N LYS A 79 1.26 -10.52 11.68
CA LYS A 79 -0.04 -10.99 11.22
C LYS A 79 -0.36 -12.38 11.73
N ASN A 80 -1.65 -12.65 11.89
CA ASN A 80 -2.21 -13.97 12.15
C ASN A 80 -2.70 -14.55 10.81
N PHE A 81 -2.05 -15.57 10.30
CA PHE A 81 -2.49 -16.26 9.09
C PHE A 81 -3.48 -17.35 9.45
N ARG A 82 -4.69 -17.31 8.85
CA ARG A 82 -5.77 -18.27 9.02
C ARG A 82 -5.96 -19.05 7.73
N TYR A 83 -5.93 -20.37 7.81
CA TYR A 83 -6.02 -21.25 6.65
C TYR A 83 -7.38 -21.92 6.64
N ILE A 84 -8.15 -21.78 5.55
CA ILE A 84 -9.51 -22.30 5.40
C ILE A 84 -9.52 -23.20 4.19
N GLU A 85 -9.79 -24.49 4.42
CA GLU A 85 -9.86 -25.53 3.39
C GLU A 85 -8.60 -25.63 2.50
N VAL A 86 -7.47 -25.13 2.97
CA VAL A 86 -6.17 -25.18 2.29
C VAL A 86 -5.11 -25.74 3.24
N GLU A 87 -4.25 -26.62 2.74
CA GLU A 87 -3.11 -27.12 3.51
C GLU A 87 -2.06 -26.04 3.66
N GLN A 88 -1.71 -25.74 4.91
CA GLN A 88 -0.72 -24.72 5.23
C GLN A 88 0.66 -25.13 4.71
N THR A 89 1.31 -24.22 3.97
CA THR A 89 2.72 -24.35 3.60
C THR A 89 3.55 -23.20 4.19
N ALA A 90 4.85 -23.43 4.36
CA ALA A 90 5.76 -22.39 4.88
C ALA A 90 5.92 -21.19 3.91
N GLU A 91 5.62 -21.38 2.62
CA GLU A 91 5.75 -20.34 1.58
C GLU A 91 4.57 -19.37 1.56
N MET A 92 3.34 -19.83 1.90
CA MET A 92 2.12 -19.02 1.87
C MET A 92 2.26 -17.69 2.62
N PRO A 93 2.58 -17.66 3.91
CA PRO A 93 2.66 -16.41 4.65
C PRO A 93 3.82 -15.53 4.16
N ILE A 94 4.89 -16.12 3.62
CA ILE A 94 6.02 -15.37 3.06
C ILE A 94 5.58 -14.65 1.77
N LEU A 95 4.92 -15.33 0.84
CA LEU A 95 4.52 -14.78 -0.44
C LEU A 95 3.46 -13.70 -0.28
N VAL A 96 2.45 -13.92 0.55
CA VAL A 96 1.43 -12.90 0.85
C VAL A 96 2.06 -11.66 1.49
N SER A 97 2.97 -11.85 2.44
CA SER A 97 3.71 -10.74 3.06
C SER A 97 4.63 -10.02 2.06
N ALA A 98 5.22 -10.74 1.12
CA ALA A 98 6.08 -10.15 0.09
C ALA A 98 5.28 -9.27 -0.88
N VAL A 99 4.06 -9.67 -1.26
CA VAL A 99 3.16 -8.84 -2.09
C VAL A 99 2.72 -7.58 -1.35
N ALA A 100 2.38 -7.69 -0.07
CA ALA A 100 2.07 -6.52 0.75
C ALA A 100 3.26 -5.54 0.84
N VAL A 101 4.48 -6.08 1.00
CA VAL A 101 5.71 -5.28 1.03
C VAL A 101 6.04 -4.71 -0.35
N GLN A 102 5.77 -5.41 -1.44
CA GLN A 102 5.93 -4.88 -2.80
C GLN A 102 5.13 -3.58 -2.96
N LEU A 103 3.86 -3.59 -2.59
CA LEU A 103 3.01 -2.40 -2.64
C LEU A 103 3.54 -1.26 -1.76
N THR A 104 3.97 -1.58 -0.55
CA THR A 104 4.31 -0.59 0.47
C THR A 104 5.81 -0.31 0.59
N PHE A 105 6.64 -0.78 -0.35
CA PHE A 105 8.11 -0.74 -0.23
C PHE A 105 8.68 0.68 -0.12
N GLY A 106 8.06 1.66 -0.79
CA GLY A 106 8.42 3.08 -0.72
C GLY A 106 7.89 3.82 0.50
N LEU A 107 6.98 3.22 1.27
CA LEU A 107 6.29 3.85 2.40
C LEU A 107 6.97 3.51 3.73
N ASP A 108 6.77 4.38 4.73
CA ASP A 108 7.27 4.14 6.09
C ASP A 108 6.37 3.18 6.86
N LYS A 109 5.04 3.33 6.73
CA LYS A 109 4.01 2.48 7.34
C LYS A 109 3.66 1.32 6.41
N PHE A 110 4.46 0.25 6.45
CA PHE A 110 4.36 -0.88 5.51
C PHE A 110 3.60 -2.09 6.06
N LYS A 111 3.22 -2.09 7.35
CA LYS A 111 2.67 -3.29 8.00
C LYS A 111 1.16 -3.44 7.89
N LEU A 112 0.43 -2.40 7.45
CA LEU A 112 -1.03 -2.40 7.42
C LEU A 112 -1.62 -2.83 8.78
N ASN A 113 -1.19 -2.18 9.87
CA ASN A 113 -1.40 -2.64 11.24
C ASN A 113 -2.88 -2.70 11.70
N TYR A 114 -3.80 -2.08 10.96
CA TYR A 114 -5.23 -2.23 11.25
C TYR A 114 -5.70 -3.68 11.07
N PHE A 115 -5.12 -4.38 10.11
CA PHE A 115 -5.48 -5.76 9.80
C PHE A 115 -4.54 -6.73 10.52
N ASP A 116 -5.02 -7.37 11.57
CA ASP A 116 -4.26 -8.39 12.29
C ASP A 116 -4.38 -9.77 11.63
N ASP A 117 -5.54 -10.10 11.07
CA ASP A 117 -5.82 -11.40 10.48
C ASP A 117 -5.78 -11.38 8.94
N ILE A 118 -5.11 -12.40 8.36
CA ILE A 118 -5.11 -12.67 6.93
C ILE A 118 -5.63 -14.09 6.72
N PHE A 119 -6.74 -14.19 6.00
CA PHE A 119 -7.41 -15.45 5.70
C PHE A 119 -6.97 -15.94 4.32
N ILE A 120 -6.45 -17.16 4.27
CA ILE A 120 -6.05 -17.85 3.04
C ILE A 120 -7.03 -19.00 2.81
N LEU A 121 -7.80 -18.89 1.72
CA LEU A 121 -8.76 -19.89 1.28
C LEU A 121 -8.19 -20.64 0.07
N ARG A 122 -8.65 -21.86 -0.19
CA ARG A 122 -8.15 -22.64 -1.33
C ARG A 122 -8.46 -21.95 -2.65
N ASP A 123 -9.75 -21.79 -2.94
CA ASP A 123 -10.32 -21.33 -4.20
C ASP A 123 -11.22 -20.10 -3.98
N ASP A 124 -11.97 -19.73 -5.01
CA ASP A 124 -13.05 -18.76 -4.91
C ASP A 124 -14.06 -19.20 -3.86
N TYR A 125 -14.60 -18.26 -3.14
CA TYR A 125 -15.47 -18.53 -2.00
C TYR A 125 -16.68 -17.59 -1.98
N HIS A 126 -17.76 -18.05 -1.36
CA HIS A 126 -18.92 -17.22 -1.10
C HIS A 126 -18.79 -16.52 0.26
N TYR A 127 -19.07 -15.23 0.30
CA TYR A 127 -19.03 -14.42 1.51
C TYR A 127 -20.36 -13.69 1.71
N GLY A 128 -20.95 -13.82 2.90
CA GLY A 128 -22.23 -13.19 3.23
C GLY A 128 -23.37 -13.68 2.31
N PHE A 129 -24.18 -12.73 1.84
CA PHE A 129 -25.34 -12.99 0.99
C PHE A 129 -25.08 -12.73 -0.49
N TYR A 130 -23.84 -12.60 -0.90
CA TYR A 130 -23.50 -12.31 -2.29
C TYR A 130 -23.60 -13.58 -3.15
N SER A 131 -24.23 -13.46 -4.31
CA SER A 131 -24.45 -14.57 -5.25
C SER A 131 -23.22 -14.93 -6.08
N ARG A 132 -22.25 -14.03 -6.18
CA ARG A 132 -21.00 -14.26 -6.93
C ARG A 132 -19.87 -14.66 -6.00
N PRO A 133 -19.01 -15.59 -6.42
CA PRO A 133 -17.83 -15.95 -5.65
C PRO A 133 -16.80 -14.81 -5.65
N PHE A 134 -16.01 -14.76 -4.59
CA PHE A 134 -14.92 -13.82 -4.38
C PHE A 134 -13.58 -14.50 -4.59
N MET A 135 -12.66 -13.85 -5.26
CA MET A 135 -11.25 -14.25 -5.31
C MET A 135 -10.45 -13.66 -4.15
N GLY A 136 -10.90 -12.53 -3.61
CA GLY A 136 -10.39 -11.84 -2.45
C GLY A 136 -11.38 -10.79 -1.97
N HIS A 137 -11.21 -10.27 -0.77
CA HIS A 137 -11.85 -9.06 -0.28
C HIS A 137 -11.15 -8.55 0.99
N VAL A 138 -11.40 -7.30 1.31
CA VAL A 138 -10.95 -6.66 2.54
C VAL A 138 -12.15 -6.08 3.27
N ASP A 139 -12.26 -6.42 4.55
CA ASP A 139 -13.25 -5.83 5.45
C ASP A 139 -12.66 -5.56 6.83
N GLN A 140 -13.50 -5.18 7.79
CA GLN A 140 -13.05 -4.88 9.16
C GLN A 140 -12.46 -6.09 9.91
N THR A 141 -12.74 -7.30 9.47
CA THR A 141 -12.28 -8.54 10.12
C THR A 141 -10.93 -9.00 9.60
N GLY A 142 -10.53 -8.59 8.39
CA GLY A 142 -9.24 -8.95 7.83
C GLY A 142 -9.13 -8.84 6.32
N ILE A 143 -8.05 -9.43 5.81
CA ILE A 143 -7.75 -9.55 4.38
C ILE A 143 -7.96 -11.01 3.98
N TYR A 144 -8.78 -11.25 2.97
CA TYR A 144 -9.16 -12.58 2.50
C TYR A 144 -8.59 -12.82 1.10
N LEU A 145 -7.96 -13.96 0.87
CA LEU A 145 -7.29 -14.28 -0.39
C LEU A 145 -7.56 -15.74 -0.80
N SER A 146 -8.06 -15.94 -2.02
CA SER A 146 -8.03 -17.24 -2.68
C SER A 146 -6.60 -17.58 -3.08
N TRP A 147 -6.06 -18.68 -2.54
CA TRP A 147 -4.68 -19.07 -2.79
C TRP A 147 -4.40 -19.42 -4.25
N ASP A 148 -5.33 -20.11 -4.89
CA ASP A 148 -5.17 -20.49 -6.30
C ASP A 148 -5.13 -19.25 -7.21
N ASN A 149 -5.98 -18.25 -6.95
CA ASN A 149 -5.95 -17.01 -7.73
C ASN A 149 -4.75 -16.13 -7.36
N PHE A 150 -4.36 -16.10 -6.09
CA PHE A 150 -3.14 -15.42 -5.65
C PHE A 150 -1.92 -15.97 -6.39
N MET A 151 -1.76 -17.31 -6.46
CA MET A 151 -0.64 -17.95 -7.14
C MET A 151 -0.69 -17.75 -8.66
N LYS A 152 -1.89 -17.77 -9.27
CA LYS A 152 -2.05 -17.41 -10.69
C LYS A 152 -1.60 -15.97 -10.96
N GLY A 153 -1.98 -15.02 -10.08
CA GLY A 153 -1.62 -13.61 -10.20
C GLY A 153 -0.12 -13.37 -10.13
N ILE A 154 0.58 -13.92 -9.14
CA ILE A 154 2.02 -13.71 -8.99
C ILE A 154 2.86 -14.50 -10.02
N SER A 155 2.35 -15.57 -10.61
CA SER A 155 3.07 -16.42 -11.59
C SER A 155 2.90 -15.97 -13.03
N LYS A 156 1.75 -15.36 -13.38
CA LYS A 156 1.45 -14.83 -14.70
C LYS A 156 1.54 -13.31 -14.64
N GLN A 157 2.47 -12.73 -15.35
CA GLN A 157 2.53 -11.27 -15.54
C GLN A 157 1.43 -10.80 -16.52
N THR A 158 0.20 -11.25 -16.29
CA THR A 158 -0.96 -10.87 -17.09
C THR A 158 -1.64 -9.72 -16.36
N PRO A 159 -1.76 -8.53 -16.96
CA PRO A 159 -2.40 -7.38 -16.32
C PRO A 159 -3.82 -7.70 -15.81
N ASN A 160 -4.21 -7.06 -14.72
CA ASN A 160 -5.53 -7.19 -14.06
C ASN A 160 -5.85 -8.60 -13.52
N CYS A 161 -4.86 -9.34 -13.05
CA CYS A 161 -5.06 -10.68 -12.50
C CYS A 161 -4.41 -10.89 -11.13
N ASN A 162 -3.83 -9.88 -10.51
CA ASN A 162 -3.09 -10.02 -9.26
C ASN A 162 -3.96 -9.74 -8.05
N VAL A 163 -4.76 -10.72 -7.65
CA VAL A 163 -5.62 -10.64 -6.46
C VAL A 163 -4.84 -10.17 -5.22
N GLY A 164 -3.58 -10.60 -5.07
CA GLY A 164 -2.75 -10.20 -3.94
C GLY A 164 -2.48 -8.69 -3.91
N LEU A 165 -2.04 -8.09 -5.03
CA LEU A 165 -1.84 -6.64 -5.12
C LEU A 165 -3.16 -5.88 -5.00
N HIS A 166 -4.22 -6.40 -5.60
CA HIS A 166 -5.56 -5.83 -5.56
C HIS A 166 -6.07 -5.65 -4.13
N GLU A 167 -6.12 -6.74 -3.36
CA GLU A 167 -6.61 -6.71 -1.98
C GLU A 167 -5.68 -5.90 -1.06
N MET A 168 -4.37 -5.98 -1.27
CA MET A 168 -3.44 -5.13 -0.52
C MET A 168 -3.59 -3.64 -0.85
N ALA A 169 -4.02 -3.29 -2.08
CA ALA A 169 -4.33 -1.90 -2.45
C ALA A 169 -5.58 -1.39 -1.72
N HIS A 170 -6.63 -2.21 -1.61
CA HIS A 170 -7.80 -1.89 -0.78
C HIS A 170 -7.42 -1.73 0.69
N ALA A 171 -6.61 -2.64 1.23
CA ALA A 171 -6.13 -2.56 2.61
C ALA A 171 -5.29 -1.29 2.87
N LEU A 172 -4.41 -0.91 1.93
CA LEU A 172 -3.62 0.32 2.04
C LEU A 172 -4.50 1.57 2.05
N ALA A 173 -5.50 1.65 1.18
CA ALA A 173 -6.46 2.75 1.16
C ALA A 173 -7.27 2.79 2.47
N TYR A 174 -7.75 1.65 2.96
CA TYR A 174 -8.49 1.56 4.20
C TYR A 174 -7.68 2.09 5.40
N VAL A 175 -6.45 1.63 5.57
CA VAL A 175 -5.57 2.06 6.66
C VAL A 175 -5.31 3.56 6.62
N ASN A 176 -5.20 4.16 5.45
CA ASN A 176 -4.87 5.57 5.32
C ASN A 176 -6.07 6.53 5.41
N PHE A 177 -7.30 6.04 5.19
CA PHE A 177 -8.48 6.91 5.14
C PHE A 177 -9.54 6.60 6.19
N VAL A 178 -9.54 5.40 6.76
CA VAL A 178 -10.54 4.97 7.75
C VAL A 178 -9.96 4.96 9.16
N THR A 179 -8.65 4.70 9.30
CA THR A 179 -8.00 4.70 10.60
C THR A 179 -7.34 6.05 10.89
N GLU A 180 -7.32 6.48 12.16
CA GLU A 180 -6.71 7.76 12.54
C GLU A 180 -5.24 7.64 12.95
N THR A 181 -4.76 6.43 13.25
CA THR A 181 -3.46 6.21 13.91
C THR A 181 -2.41 5.53 13.05
N GLU A 182 -2.81 4.83 11.99
CA GLU A 182 -1.93 3.99 11.17
C GLU A 182 -1.61 4.58 9.80
N GLU A 183 -1.97 5.84 9.58
CA GLU A 183 -1.75 6.56 8.33
C GLU A 183 -0.26 6.69 7.98
N ASP A 184 0.08 6.43 6.72
CA ASP A 184 1.38 6.82 6.19
C ASP A 184 1.34 8.30 5.78
N ARG A 185 2.22 9.11 6.37
CA ARG A 185 2.25 10.58 6.16
C ARG A 185 2.52 10.94 4.71
N HIS A 186 3.40 10.21 4.04
CA HIS A 186 3.73 10.48 2.64
C HIS A 186 2.53 10.14 1.75
N PHE A 187 1.97 8.94 1.90
CA PHE A 187 0.81 8.50 1.15
C PHE A 187 -0.36 9.48 1.30
N LYS A 188 -0.71 9.84 2.53
CA LYS A 188 -1.82 10.77 2.82
C LYS A 188 -1.60 12.16 2.23
N LYS A 189 -0.36 12.64 2.24
CA LYS A 189 0.00 13.94 1.67
C LYS A 189 -0.11 13.95 0.14
N GLU A 190 0.32 12.88 -0.52
CA GLU A 190 0.39 12.82 -2.00
C GLU A 190 -0.90 12.28 -2.66
N PHE A 191 -1.76 11.58 -1.92
CA PHE A 191 -2.99 11.01 -2.46
C PHE A 191 -3.97 12.04 -3.07
N PRO A 192 -4.11 13.28 -2.54
CA PRO A 192 -4.90 14.31 -3.22
C PRO A 192 -4.38 14.65 -4.62
N ASN A 193 -3.06 14.66 -4.83
CA ASN A 193 -2.45 14.88 -6.14
C ASN A 193 -2.75 13.71 -7.09
N PHE A 194 -2.64 12.47 -6.61
CA PHE A 194 -3.10 11.29 -7.34
C PHE A 194 -4.58 11.41 -7.71
N SER A 195 -5.45 11.73 -6.76
CA SER A 195 -6.90 11.86 -6.98
C SER A 195 -7.24 12.93 -8.01
N LYS A 196 -6.50 14.03 -8.05
CA LYS A 196 -6.70 15.11 -9.04
C LYS A 196 -6.48 14.62 -10.48
N VAL A 197 -5.50 13.73 -10.69
CA VAL A 197 -5.21 13.12 -11.99
C VAL A 197 -6.16 11.96 -12.29
N ALA A 198 -6.43 11.12 -11.29
CA ALA A 198 -7.19 9.88 -11.44
C ALA A 198 -8.69 10.11 -11.69
N ARG A 199 -9.31 11.10 -11.01
CA ARG A 199 -10.76 11.32 -11.10
C ARG A 199 -11.27 11.67 -12.50
N PRO A 200 -10.64 12.56 -13.28
CA PRO A 200 -11.07 12.81 -14.65
C PRO A 200 -11.02 11.55 -15.53
N ILE A 201 -9.98 10.72 -15.38
CA ILE A 201 -9.84 9.46 -16.12
C ILE A 201 -10.96 8.49 -15.72
N PHE A 202 -11.17 8.28 -14.42
CA PHE A 202 -12.27 7.46 -13.91
C PHE A 202 -13.64 7.92 -14.40
N THR A 203 -13.89 9.23 -14.37
CA THR A 203 -15.17 9.81 -14.83
C THR A 203 -15.39 9.57 -16.33
N ALA A 204 -14.35 9.77 -17.15
CA ALA A 204 -14.42 9.50 -18.59
C ALA A 204 -14.68 8.00 -18.87
N MET A 205 -14.06 7.10 -18.12
CA MET A 205 -14.34 5.66 -18.25
C MET A 205 -15.77 5.31 -17.85
N GLN A 206 -16.26 5.87 -16.74
CA GLN A 206 -17.57 5.53 -16.19
C GLN A 206 -18.73 6.14 -16.96
N LEU A 207 -18.64 7.42 -17.36
CA LEU A 207 -19.74 8.17 -17.97
C LEU A 207 -19.67 8.18 -19.49
N ASP A 208 -18.47 8.29 -20.05
CA ASP A 208 -18.27 8.44 -21.49
C ASP A 208 -17.87 7.11 -22.17
N GLY A 209 -17.68 6.03 -21.38
CA GLY A 209 -17.30 4.73 -21.89
C GLY A 209 -15.89 4.68 -22.49
N VAL A 210 -15.01 5.61 -22.11
CA VAL A 210 -13.61 5.64 -22.60
C VAL A 210 -12.89 4.38 -22.17
N LYS A 211 -12.31 3.66 -23.13
CA LYS A 211 -11.52 2.45 -22.90
C LYS A 211 -10.04 2.80 -22.80
N ASN A 212 -9.36 2.21 -21.84
CA ASN A 212 -7.90 2.28 -21.67
C ASN A 212 -7.39 0.98 -21.04
N LEU A 213 -6.08 0.89 -20.80
CA LEU A 213 -5.43 -0.33 -20.28
C LEU A 213 -5.95 -0.77 -18.89
N LEU A 214 -6.63 0.09 -18.13
CA LEU A 214 -7.21 -0.29 -16.83
C LEU A 214 -8.41 -1.22 -16.97
N GLY A 215 -9.07 -1.24 -18.15
CA GLY A 215 -10.22 -2.11 -18.41
C GLY A 215 -11.52 -1.69 -17.72
N ASP A 216 -12.60 -2.36 -18.07
CA ASP A 216 -13.96 -1.98 -17.65
C ASP A 216 -14.18 -2.13 -16.14
N TYR A 217 -13.46 -3.05 -15.50
CA TYR A 217 -13.60 -3.28 -14.06
C TYR A 217 -13.17 -2.05 -13.23
N ALA A 218 -12.14 -1.34 -13.66
CA ALA A 218 -11.72 -0.08 -13.03
C ALA A 218 -12.80 1.02 -13.05
N ALA A 219 -13.74 0.97 -14.01
CA ALA A 219 -14.86 1.90 -14.10
C ALA A 219 -16.03 1.61 -13.15
N THR A 220 -16.01 0.48 -12.43
CA THR A 220 -17.09 0.05 -11.53
C THR A 220 -17.29 1.04 -10.38
N ASN A 221 -16.22 1.40 -9.69
CA ASN A 221 -16.18 2.44 -8.67
C ASN A 221 -14.73 2.91 -8.43
N TYR A 222 -14.58 3.99 -7.67
CA TYR A 222 -13.27 4.61 -7.49
C TYR A 222 -12.29 3.77 -6.64
N HIS A 223 -12.79 2.86 -5.80
CA HIS A 223 -11.95 1.94 -5.04
C HIS A 223 -11.34 0.87 -5.95
N GLU A 224 -12.16 0.34 -6.88
CA GLU A 224 -11.67 -0.60 -7.89
C GLU A 224 -10.70 0.07 -8.87
N PHE A 225 -10.98 1.31 -9.27
CA PHE A 225 -10.05 2.09 -10.08
C PHE A 225 -8.65 2.18 -9.42
N TRP A 226 -8.61 2.47 -8.12
CA TRP A 226 -7.37 2.51 -7.36
C TRP A 226 -6.67 1.14 -7.35
N ALA A 227 -7.39 0.06 -7.02
CA ALA A 227 -6.81 -1.27 -6.93
C ALA A 227 -6.28 -1.77 -8.27
N VAL A 228 -7.04 -1.61 -9.36
CA VAL A 228 -6.60 -1.93 -10.73
C VAL A 228 -5.41 -1.08 -11.17
N ALA A 229 -5.42 0.22 -10.85
CA ALA A 229 -4.27 1.07 -11.17
C ALA A 229 -2.99 0.59 -10.45
N VAL A 230 -3.10 0.08 -9.22
CA VAL A 230 -1.98 -0.54 -8.49
C VAL A 230 -1.50 -1.82 -9.19
N GLU A 231 -2.41 -2.70 -9.60
CA GLU A 231 -2.03 -3.92 -10.34
C GLU A 231 -1.22 -3.58 -11.60
N ILE A 232 -1.77 -2.73 -12.47
CA ILE A 232 -1.14 -2.32 -13.72
C ILE A 232 0.20 -1.62 -13.49
N PHE A 233 0.30 -0.80 -12.44
CA PHE A 233 1.53 -0.10 -12.08
C PHE A 233 2.70 -1.04 -11.84
N PHE A 234 2.45 -2.20 -11.23
CA PHE A 234 3.49 -3.19 -10.97
C PHE A 234 3.65 -4.22 -12.09
N GLU A 235 2.57 -4.60 -12.75
CA GLU A 235 2.57 -5.68 -13.75
C GLU A 235 2.93 -5.20 -15.15
N SER A 236 2.46 -4.02 -15.54
CA SER A 236 2.67 -3.47 -16.89
C SER A 236 3.14 -2.01 -16.87
N PRO A 237 4.21 -1.67 -16.12
CA PRO A 237 4.62 -0.28 -15.90
C PRO A 237 5.01 0.45 -17.19
N VAL A 238 5.54 -0.25 -18.20
CA VAL A 238 5.92 0.34 -19.49
C VAL A 238 4.68 0.81 -20.26
N ASN A 239 3.69 -0.06 -20.39
CA ASN A 239 2.44 0.27 -21.08
C ASN A 239 1.65 1.33 -20.31
N PHE A 240 1.65 1.24 -18.97
CA PHE A 240 0.98 2.21 -18.13
C PHE A 240 1.57 3.62 -18.31
N ARG A 241 2.88 3.75 -18.27
CA ARG A 241 3.55 5.03 -18.51
C ARG A 241 3.34 5.56 -19.93
N HIS A 242 3.25 4.66 -20.92
CA HIS A 242 3.02 5.05 -22.32
C HIS A 242 1.59 5.57 -22.52
N GLU A 243 0.58 4.88 -22.00
CA GLU A 243 -0.82 5.18 -22.26
C GLU A 243 -1.40 6.25 -21.33
N LEU A 244 -1.03 6.22 -20.04
CA LEU A 244 -1.50 7.13 -18.99
C LEU A 244 -0.33 7.74 -18.21
N PRO A 245 0.55 8.53 -18.85
CA PRO A 245 1.80 9.01 -18.26
C PRO A 245 1.59 9.83 -16.99
N GLU A 246 0.60 10.72 -16.95
CA GLU A 246 0.31 11.54 -15.77
C GLU A 246 -0.16 10.69 -14.58
N LEU A 247 -0.99 9.67 -14.84
CA LEU A 247 -1.45 8.75 -13.81
C LEU A 247 -0.30 7.89 -13.28
N TYR A 248 0.58 7.43 -14.18
CA TYR A 248 1.79 6.68 -13.79
C TYR A 248 2.69 7.50 -12.85
N GLU A 249 2.97 8.75 -13.18
CA GLU A 249 3.82 9.64 -12.36
C GLU A 249 3.12 9.96 -11.00
N ALA A 250 1.80 10.12 -11.01
CA ALA A 250 1.03 10.30 -9.77
C ALA A 250 1.07 9.04 -8.89
N MET A 251 0.99 7.83 -9.48
CA MET A 251 1.17 6.55 -8.79
C MET A 251 2.57 6.41 -8.21
N SER A 252 3.61 6.71 -9.01
CA SER A 252 5.00 6.69 -8.56
C SER A 252 5.22 7.62 -7.37
N THR A 253 4.58 8.79 -7.39
CA THR A 253 4.67 9.78 -6.32
C THR A 253 3.95 9.29 -5.05
N VAL A 254 2.71 8.85 -5.15
CA VAL A 254 1.93 8.44 -3.96
C VAL A 254 2.49 7.18 -3.30
N LEU A 255 3.00 6.22 -4.08
CA LEU A 255 3.64 5.01 -3.56
C LEU A 255 5.13 5.20 -3.23
N ASN A 256 5.71 6.37 -3.57
CA ASN A 256 7.12 6.68 -3.38
C ASN A 256 8.07 5.61 -3.95
N GLN A 257 7.71 5.08 -5.12
CA GLN A 257 8.50 4.09 -5.84
C GLN A 257 8.18 4.12 -7.34
N ASP A 258 9.17 3.74 -8.15
CA ASP A 258 9.03 3.68 -9.61
C ASP A 258 9.52 2.31 -10.12
N PRO A 259 8.60 1.41 -10.53
CA PRO A 259 8.96 0.10 -11.06
C PRO A 259 9.86 0.15 -12.30
N LEU A 260 9.81 1.22 -13.10
CA LEU A 260 10.67 1.37 -14.28
C LEU A 260 12.11 1.71 -13.94
N SER A 261 12.36 2.37 -12.80
CA SER A 261 13.73 2.69 -12.36
C SER A 261 14.57 1.43 -12.11
N PHE A 262 13.92 0.34 -11.70
CA PHE A 262 14.57 -0.96 -11.49
C PHE A 262 14.94 -1.67 -12.78
N ILE A 263 14.23 -1.38 -13.88
CA ILE A 263 14.51 -1.96 -15.21
C ILE A 263 15.75 -1.30 -15.83
N SER A 264 15.97 -0.02 -15.53
CA SER A 264 17.07 0.79 -16.11
C SER A 264 18.42 0.62 -15.37
N GLY A 265 18.51 -0.24 -14.35
CA GLY A 265 19.73 -0.41 -13.55
C GLY A 265 20.04 0.77 -12.62
N ASN A 266 19.24 1.81 -12.63
CA ASN A 266 19.32 2.94 -11.71
C ASN A 266 18.37 2.74 -10.54
N THR A 267 18.86 2.05 -9.52
CA THR A 267 18.12 1.84 -8.27
C THR A 267 18.03 3.15 -7.50
N THR A 268 17.13 4.03 -7.90
CA THR A 268 16.82 5.24 -7.15
C THR A 268 15.41 5.13 -6.61
N ILE A 269 15.29 4.76 -5.33
CA ILE A 269 14.12 5.15 -4.54
C ILE A 269 14.09 6.66 -4.65
N ILE A 270 13.02 7.24 -5.18
CA ILE A 270 12.90 8.70 -5.35
C ILE A 270 12.83 9.34 -3.95
N ARG A 271 13.97 9.40 -3.27
CA ARG A 271 14.16 10.35 -2.19
C ARG A 271 14.28 11.72 -2.85
N ARG A 272 13.18 12.40 -3.12
CA ARG A 272 13.22 13.83 -3.33
C ARG A 272 13.81 14.45 -2.07
N LEU A 273 15.10 14.80 -2.17
CA LEU A 273 15.75 15.73 -1.25
C LEU A 273 14.86 16.96 -1.16
N GLN A 274 14.44 17.32 0.04
CA GLN A 274 13.85 18.65 0.28
C GLN A 274 14.83 19.67 -0.29
N PRO A 275 14.35 20.69 -1.03
CA PRO A 275 15.23 21.77 -1.45
C PRO A 275 15.82 22.41 -0.19
N ALA A 276 17.14 22.47 -0.16
CA ALA A 276 17.88 23.22 0.85
C ALA A 276 17.34 24.65 0.88
N THR A 277 16.74 25.05 1.98
CA THR A 277 16.42 26.45 2.28
C THR A 277 17.71 27.24 2.34
N GLY A 278 17.89 28.15 1.40
CA GLY A 278 19.00 29.12 1.42
C GLY A 278 19.06 29.92 0.15
N MET A 279 18.37 31.01 0.07
CA MET A 279 18.79 32.37 -0.14
C MET A 279 17.67 33.25 -0.72
N ALA A 280 17.44 34.33 -0.03
CA ALA A 280 16.50 35.39 -0.35
C ALA A 280 16.82 36.09 -1.66
N SER A 281 15.80 36.47 -2.44
CA SER A 281 15.79 37.81 -3.07
C SER A 281 14.34 38.26 -3.25
N ALA A 282 14.14 39.52 -2.90
CA ALA A 282 12.90 40.26 -2.83
C ALA A 282 12.34 40.57 -4.22
N GLY A 283 11.01 40.76 -4.30
CA GLY A 283 10.40 41.43 -5.45
C GLY A 283 8.91 41.23 -5.58
N ILE A 284 8.10 41.96 -4.88
CA ILE A 284 6.88 42.74 -5.24
C ILE A 284 5.88 42.07 -6.22
N GLY A 285 4.59 42.00 -5.79
CA GLY A 285 3.47 41.98 -6.71
C GLY A 285 2.21 41.33 -6.18
N SER A 286 1.29 42.12 -5.69
CA SER A 286 -0.05 41.89 -5.17
C SER A 286 -1.02 41.18 -6.14
N ALA A 287 -1.92 40.41 -5.61
CA ALA A 287 -3.37 40.29 -5.78
C ALA A 287 -3.76 38.85 -5.56
N GLY A 288 -4.46 38.49 -4.52
CA GLY A 288 -5.87 38.67 -4.34
C GLY A 288 -6.66 37.46 -4.70
N MET A 289 -7.20 36.79 -3.67
CA MET A 289 -8.47 36.06 -3.66
C MET A 289 -8.53 34.56 -3.80
N ALA A 290 -9.20 34.08 -2.81
CA ALA A 290 -10.12 32.96 -2.67
C ALA A 290 -9.54 31.61 -2.24
N SER A 291 -9.44 31.49 -0.94
CA SER A 291 -9.51 30.22 -0.20
C SER A 291 -10.88 29.56 -0.46
N SER A 292 -10.92 28.54 -1.29
CA SER A 292 -12.00 27.58 -1.25
C SER A 292 -11.51 26.34 -0.50
N SER A 293 -11.95 26.24 0.73
CA SER A 293 -11.85 25.04 1.57
C SER A 293 -12.59 23.88 0.88
N ILE A 294 -11.84 23.02 0.21
CA ILE A 294 -12.37 21.75 -0.27
C ILE A 294 -12.31 20.78 0.91
N THR A 295 -13.44 20.67 1.57
CA THR A 295 -13.70 19.69 2.62
C THR A 295 -13.45 18.27 2.09
N SER A 296 -12.78 17.48 2.90
CA SER A 296 -12.52 16.03 2.75
C SER A 296 -13.78 15.13 2.73
N ALA A 297 -14.93 15.69 2.37
CA ALA A 297 -16.24 15.05 2.48
C ALA A 297 -16.59 14.04 1.36
N GLY A 298 -15.64 13.69 0.49
CA GLY A 298 -15.89 12.80 -0.65
C GLY A 298 -15.53 11.32 -0.42
N ILE A 299 -14.90 10.96 0.70
CA ILE A 299 -14.41 9.59 0.92
C ILE A 299 -15.17 8.85 2.02
N THR A 300 -15.89 9.57 2.89
CA THR A 300 -16.57 8.98 4.05
C THR A 300 -18.01 8.51 3.82
N ALA A 301 -18.58 8.73 2.65
CA ALA A 301 -19.95 8.33 2.36
C ALA A 301 -19.97 7.20 1.33
N SER A 302 -19.62 6.01 1.69
CA SER A 302 -20.04 4.71 1.16
C SER A 302 -18.99 3.64 1.43
N ILE A 303 -18.83 3.29 2.69
CA ILE A 303 -18.33 1.96 3.05
C ILE A 303 -19.57 1.10 3.33
N ALA A 304 -20.38 0.92 2.31
CA ALA A 304 -21.10 -0.32 2.14
C ALA A 304 -20.07 -1.31 1.56
N PRO A 305 -20.11 -2.61 1.91
CA PRO A 305 -19.17 -3.57 1.39
C PRO A 305 -19.13 -3.48 -0.14
N ALA A 306 -17.95 -3.24 -0.68
CA ALA A 306 -17.76 -3.13 -2.11
C ALA A 306 -18.32 -4.39 -2.79
N PRO A 307 -19.01 -4.25 -3.92
CA PRO A 307 -19.27 -5.41 -4.74
C PRO A 307 -17.93 -5.85 -5.31
N THR A 308 -17.45 -6.91 -4.74
CA THR A 308 -16.52 -7.94 -5.22
C THR A 308 -15.84 -7.78 -6.53
N SER A 309 -14.55 -8.00 -6.52
CA SER A 309 -13.72 -8.35 -7.67
C SER A 309 -14.23 -9.64 -8.34
N ALA A 310 -15.19 -9.53 -9.21
CA ALA A 310 -15.46 -10.50 -10.25
C ALA A 310 -14.66 -10.09 -11.47
N ALA A 311 -13.34 -9.95 -11.32
CA ALA A 311 -12.48 -9.66 -12.43
C ALA A 311 -12.14 -10.95 -13.16
N ALA A 312 -12.45 -10.92 -14.44
CA ALA A 312 -11.88 -11.71 -15.51
C ALA A 312 -12.11 -13.24 -15.48
N ALA A 313 -13.34 -13.64 -15.75
CA ALA A 313 -13.55 -14.82 -16.56
C ALA A 313 -14.30 -14.38 -17.83
N ALA A 314 -13.63 -13.77 -18.78
CA ALA A 314 -14.06 -13.66 -20.17
C ALA A 314 -12.90 -13.10 -21.02
N HIS A 315 -12.30 -13.97 -21.74
CA HIS A 315 -11.48 -14.00 -22.96
C HIS A 315 -10.06 -14.44 -22.78
#